data_59e9807ea633c1f087499358a920b0bf
#
_entry.id   59e9807ea633c1f087499358a920b0bf
#
_cell.length_a   1.000
_cell.length_b   1.000
_cell.length_c   1.000
_cell.angle_alpha   90.00
_cell.angle_beta   90.00
_cell.angle_gamma   90.00
#
_symmetry.space_group_name_H-M   'P 1'
#
loop_
_entity.id
_entity.type
_entity.pdbx_description
1 polymer ?
#
loop_
_entity_poly.entity_id
_entity_poly.type
_entity_poly.pdbx_seq_one_letter_code
_entity_poly.pdbx_strand_id
1 'polypeptide(L)' 'MAQNPRPIGELPATGYVRQAQLIPAPVPFSSATLWRRVKAGTFPKPVKLSERVTAWRVEDVRKWLDAQAAQ' A
#
# COMPACT_ATOMS: atom_id res chain seq x y z
N MET A 1 -5.44 -18.08 19.71
CA MET A 1 -5.05 -17.76 19.44
C MET A 1 -4.59 -16.99 19.13
N ALA A 2 -4.17 -17.07 19.21
CA ALA A 2 -3.54 -16.05 18.99
C ALA A 2 -3.49 -15.58 17.77
N GLN A 3 -3.43 -14.54 17.65
CA GLN A 3 -3.32 -14.13 16.53
C GLN A 3 -2.01 -13.98 16.20
N ASN A 4 -1.57 -14.30 15.14
CA ASN A 4 -0.31 -14.06 14.63
C ASN A 4 -0.27 -12.77 14.00
N PRO A 5 0.54 -11.83 14.48
CA PRO A 5 0.65 -10.58 13.79
C PRO A 5 1.21 -10.83 12.41
N ARG A 6 0.72 -10.13 11.42
CA ARG A 6 1.26 -10.29 10.11
C ARG A 6 2.64 -9.74 10.07
N PRO A 7 3.56 -10.36 9.32
CA PRO A 7 4.90 -9.79 9.13
C PRO A 7 4.80 -8.42 8.48
N ILE A 8 5.74 -7.56 8.82
CA ILE A 8 5.81 -6.26 8.18
C ILE A 8 6.04 -6.48 6.70
N GLY A 9 5.28 -5.81 5.89
CA GLY A 9 5.40 -5.92 4.46
C GLY A 9 4.45 -6.87 3.81
N GLU A 10 3.68 -7.61 4.61
CA GLU A 10 2.73 -8.53 4.04
C GLU A 10 1.37 -7.86 3.91
N LEU A 11 0.75 -8.01 2.75
CA LEU A 11 -0.55 -7.42 2.52
C LEU A 11 -1.66 -8.38 2.92
N PRO A 12 -2.79 -7.87 3.39
CA PRO A 12 -3.95 -8.72 3.59
C PRO A 12 -4.42 -9.28 2.25
N ALA A 13 -5.25 -10.30 2.32
CA ALA A 13 -5.74 -10.93 1.10
C ALA A 13 -6.66 -10.00 0.32
N THR A 14 -7.48 -9.24 1.02
CA THR A 14 -8.43 -8.34 0.38
C THR A 14 -8.60 -7.11 1.25
N GLY A 15 -9.33 -6.14 0.76
CA GLY A 15 -9.68 -4.96 1.53
C GLY A 15 -8.79 -3.79 1.23
N TYR A 16 -8.50 -3.03 2.28
CA TYR A 16 -7.74 -1.80 2.15
C TYR A 16 -6.57 -1.78 3.11
N VAL A 17 -5.54 -1.04 2.74
CA VAL A 17 -4.38 -0.84 3.61
C VAL A 17 -4.09 0.64 3.69
N ARG A 18 -3.61 1.07 4.84
CA ARG A 18 -3.26 2.46 5.04
C ARG A 18 -1.76 2.63 4.82
N GLN A 19 -1.33 3.89 4.74
CA GLN A 19 0.07 4.19 4.48
C GLN A 19 1.01 3.50 5.45
N ALA A 20 0.65 3.46 6.72
CA ALA A 20 1.52 2.83 7.72
C ALA A 20 1.71 1.35 7.47
N GLN A 21 0.80 0.73 6.74
CA GLN A 21 0.91 -0.68 6.41
C GLN A 21 1.67 -0.91 5.11
N LEU A 22 1.92 0.14 4.35
CA LEU A 22 2.62 0.03 3.09
C LEU A 22 4.10 0.32 3.21
N ILE A 23 4.47 1.32 3.98
CA ILE A 23 5.87 1.70 4.11
C ILE A 23 6.33 1.48 5.53
N PRO A 24 7.56 1.02 5.69
CA PRO A 24 8.60 0.86 4.67
C PRO A 24 8.52 -0.42 3.86
N ALA A 25 7.60 -1.30 4.17
CA ALA A 25 7.45 -2.54 3.42
C ALA A 25 6.00 -2.91 3.37
N PRO A 26 5.52 -3.44 2.22
CA PRO A 26 6.28 -3.90 1.05
C PRO A 26 6.74 -2.78 0.12
N VAL A 27 6.39 -1.55 0.41
CA VAL A 27 6.75 -0.42 -0.42
C VAL A 27 7.91 0.32 0.24
N PRO A 28 9.11 0.23 -0.33
CA PRO A 28 10.30 0.78 0.33
C PRO A 28 10.52 2.25 0.01
N PHE A 29 9.51 3.06 0.19
CA PHE A 29 9.60 4.50 -0.07
C PHE A 29 9.42 5.26 1.23
N SER A 30 9.92 6.48 1.24
CA SER A 30 9.54 7.40 2.29
C SER A 30 8.13 7.93 2.00
N SER A 31 7.51 8.51 2.98
CA SER A 31 6.18 9.08 2.81
C SER A 31 6.17 10.12 1.69
N ALA A 32 7.18 10.98 1.65
CA ALA A 32 7.25 12.01 0.62
C ALA A 32 7.37 11.40 -0.76
N THR A 33 8.17 10.35 -0.90
CA THR A 33 8.34 9.69 -2.19
C THR A 33 7.05 9.00 -2.61
N LEU A 34 6.36 8.37 -1.67
CA LEU A 34 5.10 7.69 -1.95
C LEU A 34 4.10 8.69 -2.54
N TRP A 35 3.91 9.82 -1.89
CA TRP A 35 2.94 10.80 -2.36
C TRP A 35 3.34 11.46 -3.67
N ARG A 36 4.63 11.62 -3.88
CA ARG A 36 5.13 12.14 -5.15
C ARG A 36 4.79 11.17 -6.28
N ARG A 37 4.92 9.89 -6.05
CA ARG A 37 4.62 8.89 -7.06
C ARG A 37 3.13 8.77 -7.32
N VAL A 38 2.31 8.94 -6.28
CA VAL A 38 0.86 8.97 -6.46
C VAL A 38 0.49 10.12 -7.38
N LYS A 39 1.08 11.28 -7.15
CA LYS A 39 0.79 12.45 -7.94
C LYS A 39 1.28 12.28 -9.39
N ALA A 40 2.41 11.62 -9.56
CA ALA A 40 2.97 11.40 -10.88
C ALA A 40 2.27 10.29 -11.65
N GLY A 41 1.43 9.52 -10.99
CA GLY A 41 0.72 8.43 -11.65
C GLY A 41 1.51 7.13 -11.70
N THR A 42 2.62 7.04 -10.97
CA THR A 42 3.44 5.83 -10.99
C THR A 42 3.19 4.92 -9.79
N PHE A 43 2.23 5.29 -8.95
CA PHE A 43 1.78 4.46 -7.85
C PHE A 43 0.27 4.59 -7.79
N PRO A 44 -0.46 3.56 -7.38
CA PRO A 44 -1.92 3.62 -7.37
C PRO A 44 -2.44 4.76 -6.51
N LYS A 45 -3.56 5.32 -6.93
CA LYS A 45 -4.17 6.39 -6.18
C LYS A 45 -4.95 5.83 -5.01
N PRO A 46 -4.91 6.50 -3.87
CA PRO A 46 -5.66 6.03 -2.72
C PRO A 46 -7.15 6.34 -2.85
N VAL A 47 -7.91 5.67 -2.00
CA VAL A 47 -9.33 5.90 -1.89
C VAL A 47 -9.59 6.55 -0.54
N LYS A 48 -10.47 7.54 -0.52
CA LYS A 48 -10.84 8.15 0.74
C LYS A 48 -12.01 7.41 1.32
N LEU A 49 -11.79 6.70 2.40
CA LEU A 49 -12.84 5.94 3.05
C LEU A 49 -13.69 6.81 3.96
N SER A 50 -13.11 7.88 4.48
CA SER A 50 -13.85 8.87 5.23
C SER A 50 -13.03 10.15 5.20
N GLU A 51 -13.50 11.19 5.89
CA GLU A 51 -12.82 12.46 5.84
C GLU A 51 -11.37 12.39 6.25
N ARG A 52 -11.06 11.48 7.17
CA ARG A 52 -9.70 11.39 7.70
C ARG A 52 -9.03 10.07 7.43
N VAL A 53 -9.68 9.20 6.68
CA VAL A 53 -9.12 7.88 6.42
C VAL A 53 -8.86 7.72 4.93
N THR A 54 -7.60 7.65 4.59
CA THR A 54 -7.16 7.42 3.23
C THR A 54 -6.47 6.07 3.19
N ALA A 55 -6.83 5.26 2.22
CA ALA A 55 -6.29 3.91 2.14
C ALA A 55 -6.19 3.50 0.69
N TRP A 56 -5.44 2.44 0.43
CA TRP A 56 -5.29 1.90 -0.91
C TRP A 56 -5.96 0.56 -0.98
N ARG A 57 -6.53 0.25 -2.13
CA ARG A 57 -7.09 -1.07 -2.34
C ARG A 57 -5.94 -2.06 -2.45
N VAL A 58 -6.08 -3.17 -1.72
CA VAL A 58 -5.04 -4.19 -1.72
C VAL A 58 -4.76 -4.69 -3.12
N GLU A 59 -5.82 -4.88 -3.92
CA GLU A 59 -5.64 -5.36 -5.28
C GLU A 59 -4.78 -4.44 -6.12
N ASP A 60 -4.97 -3.13 -5.96
CA ASP A 60 -4.19 -2.16 -6.71
C ASP A 60 -2.73 -2.19 -6.32
N VAL A 61 -2.47 -2.27 -5.01
CA VAL A 61 -1.10 -2.33 -4.52
C VAL A 61 -0.44 -3.62 -4.98
N ARG A 62 -1.18 -4.72 -4.94
CA ARG A 62 -0.64 -6.00 -5.35
C ARG A 62 -0.29 -5.99 -6.84
N LYS A 63 -1.14 -5.39 -7.65
CA LYS A 63 -0.85 -5.24 -9.07
C LYS A 63 0.41 -4.44 -9.30
N TRP A 64 0.57 -3.37 -8.53
CA TRP A 64 1.75 -2.53 -8.65
C TRP A 64 3.01 -3.31 -8.28
N LEU A 65 2.94 -4.08 -7.19
CA LEU A 65 4.07 -4.89 -6.77
C LEU A 65 4.43 -5.94 -7.81
N ASP A 66 3.42 -6.57 -8.40
CA ASP A 66 3.64 -7.58 -9.43
C ASP A 66 4.31 -6.95 -10.65
N ALA A 67 3.90 -5.75 -11.01
CA ALA A 67 4.49 -5.06 -12.14
C ALA A 67 5.97 -4.73 -11.88
N GLN A 68 6.30 -4.37 -10.63
CA GLN A 68 7.69 -4.10 -10.30
C GLN A 68 8.51 -5.38 -10.36
N ALA A 69 7.96 -6.47 -9.89
CA ALA A 69 8.67 -7.74 -9.91
C ALA A 69 8.86 -8.29 -11.31
N ALA A 70 8.02 -7.90 -12.23
CA ALA A 70 8.08 -8.39 -13.60
C ALA A 70 9.13 -7.69 -14.45
N GLN A 71 9.74 -6.66 -13.92
CA GLN A 71 10.73 -5.90 -14.70
C GLN A 71 12.10 -6.51 -14.70
#